data_1a8cae0828f788e034566e067ffdf165
#
_entry.id   1a8cae0828f788e034566e067ffdf165
#
_cell.length_a   1.000
_cell.length_b   1.000
_cell.length_c   1.000
_cell.angle_alpha   90.00
_cell.angle_beta   90.00
_cell.angle_gamma   90.00
#
_symmetry.space_group_name_H-M   'P 1'
#
loop_
_entity.id
_entity.type
_entity.pdbx_description
1 polymer ?
#
loop_
_entity_poly.entity_id
_entity_poly.type
_entity_poly.pdbx_seq_one_letter_code
_entity_poly.pdbx_strand_id
1 'polypeptide(L)'
;MYDLVIFYKMPIKVATHFPVFCDEIKTQFNVPIRVLRGDNAQEYLSAAFKSFMLQHDIIHQTSCVNTPPQNGVVERKNRHLFETASALLFQMNVPKQFWADVVPTACFLRNRMSSSVLNGKALYHSIFQNKELFPMPPKIFGSTCFARDVNPHLTKLDPKLLKCIFVDYS
;
A
#
# COMPACT_ATOMS: atom_id res chain seq x y z
N MET A 1 -11.18 -10.92 11.79
CA MET A 1 -11.25 -10.18 10.52
C MET A 1 -10.01 -9.30 10.46
N TYR A 2 -9.12 -9.55 9.51
CA TYR A 2 -7.85 -8.83 9.42
C TYR A 2 -7.99 -7.71 8.40
N ASP A 3 -7.72 -6.48 8.81
CA ASP A 3 -7.74 -5.31 7.92
C ASP A 3 -6.39 -5.21 7.20
N LEU A 4 -6.27 -5.79 6.03
CA LEU A 4 -5.11 -5.55 5.17
C LEU A 4 -5.22 -4.13 4.62
N VAL A 5 -4.27 -3.28 4.95
CA VAL A 5 -4.15 -1.96 4.33
C VAL A 5 -3.33 -2.14 3.06
N ILE A 6 -4.02 -2.22 1.94
CA ILE A 6 -3.41 -2.17 0.62
C ILE A 6 -3.58 -0.73 0.14
N PHE A 7 -2.46 -0.05 -0.05
CA PHE A 7 -2.48 1.27 -0.66
C PHE A 7 -2.48 1.09 -2.17
N TYR A 8 -3.60 1.38 -2.79
CA TYR A 8 -3.69 1.46 -4.24
C TYR A 8 -3.71 2.94 -4.62
N LYS A 9 -2.83 3.33 -5.54
CA LYS A 9 -2.85 4.68 -6.13
C LYS A 9 -4.11 4.81 -6.97
N MET A 10 -5.23 5.10 -6.31
CA MET A 10 -6.51 5.27 -7.00
C MET A 10 -6.52 6.59 -7.77
N PRO A 11 -6.58 6.57 -9.09
CA PRO A 11 -6.97 7.76 -9.84
C PRO A 11 -8.46 8.04 -9.59
N ILE A 12 -8.86 9.26 -9.82
CA ILE A 12 -10.14 9.93 -9.52
C ILE A 12 -11.45 9.16 -9.87
N LYS A 13 -11.39 7.99 -10.53
CA LYS A 13 -12.57 7.20 -10.91
C LYS A 13 -12.58 5.84 -10.20
N VAL A 14 -13.06 5.80 -8.98
CA VAL A 14 -13.17 4.57 -8.16
C VAL A 14 -13.94 3.46 -8.89
N ALA A 15 -15.05 3.80 -9.52
CA ALA A 15 -15.90 2.83 -10.21
C ALA A 15 -15.21 2.08 -11.36
N THR A 16 -14.20 2.68 -11.98
CA THR A 16 -13.47 2.07 -13.12
C THR A 16 -12.26 1.24 -12.65
N HIS A 17 -11.62 1.64 -11.57
CA HIS A 17 -10.35 1.03 -11.12
C HIS A 17 -10.54 -0.01 -10.02
N PHE A 18 -11.63 0.08 -9.27
CA PHE A 18 -11.92 -0.86 -8.19
C PHE A 18 -12.13 -2.31 -8.69
N PRO A 19 -12.81 -2.58 -9.83
CA PRO A 19 -12.86 -3.92 -10.41
C PRO A 19 -11.47 -4.49 -10.70
N VAL A 20 -10.61 -3.72 -11.36
CA VAL A 20 -9.23 -4.14 -11.67
C VAL A 20 -8.45 -4.46 -10.40
N PHE A 21 -8.59 -3.61 -9.38
CA PHE A 21 -7.98 -3.86 -8.07
C PHE A 21 -8.48 -5.14 -7.41
N CYS A 22 -9.78 -5.46 -7.49
CA CYS A 22 -10.34 -6.70 -6.96
C CYS A 22 -9.74 -7.94 -7.66
N ASP A 23 -9.56 -7.87 -8.98
CA ASP A 23 -8.98 -8.94 -9.77
C ASP A 23 -7.48 -9.11 -9.47
N GLU A 24 -6.75 -8.02 -9.31
CA GLU A 24 -5.34 -8.05 -8.87
C GLU A 24 -5.19 -8.72 -7.50
N ILE A 25 -6.00 -8.32 -6.51
CA ILE A 25 -5.98 -8.92 -5.17
C ILE A 25 -6.30 -10.41 -5.24
N LYS A 26 -7.33 -10.78 -5.99
CA LYS A 26 -7.71 -12.19 -6.17
C LYS A 26 -6.58 -13.00 -6.81
N THR A 27 -5.91 -12.44 -7.81
CA THR A 27 -4.80 -13.10 -8.52
C THR A 27 -3.55 -13.21 -7.65
N GLN A 28 -3.17 -12.15 -6.95
CA GLN A 28 -1.94 -12.13 -6.14
C GLN A 28 -2.07 -12.91 -4.84
N PHE A 29 -3.22 -12.86 -4.20
CA PHE A 29 -3.42 -13.39 -2.86
C PHE A 29 -4.32 -14.64 -2.82
N ASN A 30 -4.97 -14.98 -3.93
CA ASN A 30 -5.98 -16.03 -4.02
C ASN A 30 -7.11 -15.89 -2.98
N VAL A 31 -7.42 -14.65 -2.59
CA VAL A 31 -8.45 -14.30 -1.62
C VAL A 31 -9.31 -13.17 -2.18
N PRO A 32 -10.63 -13.35 -2.31
CA PRO A 32 -11.51 -12.27 -2.74
C PRO A 32 -11.71 -11.24 -1.63
N ILE A 33 -11.90 -9.98 -2.02
CA ILE A 33 -12.35 -8.93 -1.11
C ILE A 33 -13.77 -9.25 -0.67
N ARG A 34 -14.03 -9.27 0.63
CA ARG A 34 -15.36 -9.56 1.22
C ARG A 34 -16.06 -8.31 1.71
N VAL A 35 -15.30 -7.34 2.19
CA VAL A 35 -15.85 -6.14 2.83
C VAL A 35 -15.04 -4.94 2.34
N LEU A 36 -15.74 -3.95 1.83
CA LEU A 36 -15.20 -2.62 1.61
C LEU A 36 -15.78 -1.67 2.65
N ARG A 37 -14.93 -1.01 3.41
CA ARG A 37 -15.34 0.04 4.34
C ARG A 37 -14.89 1.40 3.80
N GLY A 38 -15.82 2.32 3.67
CA GLY A 38 -15.58 3.66 3.18
C GLY A 38 -16.46 4.71 3.84
N ASP A 39 -16.23 5.95 3.48
CA ASP A 39 -17.13 7.05 3.79
C ASP A 39 -18.31 7.08 2.80
N ASN A 40 -19.21 8.07 2.97
CA ASN A 40 -20.36 8.27 2.10
C ASN A 40 -20.02 9.12 0.86
N ALA A 41 -18.80 9.04 0.33
CA ALA A 41 -18.43 9.77 -0.87
C ALA A 41 -19.33 9.34 -2.05
N GLN A 42 -19.76 10.31 -2.85
CA GLN A 42 -20.72 10.08 -3.95
C GLN A 42 -20.26 9.03 -4.97
N GLU A 43 -18.94 8.87 -5.09
CA GLU A 43 -18.33 7.89 -5.99
C GLU A 43 -18.73 6.44 -5.64
N TYR A 44 -18.83 6.13 -4.34
CA TYR A 44 -19.27 4.82 -3.84
C TYR A 44 -20.78 4.60 -3.88
N LEU A 45 -21.55 5.66 -4.12
CA LEU A 45 -23.01 5.60 -4.18
C LEU A 45 -23.55 5.40 -5.61
N SER A 46 -22.68 5.40 -6.63
CA SER A 46 -23.09 5.21 -8.02
C SER A 46 -23.77 3.85 -8.24
N ALA A 47 -24.77 3.81 -9.12
CA ALA A 47 -25.49 2.58 -9.44
C ALA A 47 -24.56 1.49 -10.01
N ALA A 48 -23.60 1.88 -10.84
CA ALA A 48 -22.60 0.96 -11.42
C ALA A 48 -21.75 0.32 -10.33
N PHE A 49 -21.29 1.10 -9.35
CA PHE A 49 -20.47 0.60 -8.24
C PHE A 49 -21.26 -0.36 -7.35
N LYS A 50 -22.53 -0.01 -7.04
CA LYS A 50 -23.42 -0.89 -6.25
C LYS A 50 -23.71 -2.20 -6.97
N SER A 51 -23.96 -2.18 -8.28
CA SER A 51 -24.14 -3.40 -9.08
C SER A 51 -22.91 -4.30 -9.04
N PHE A 52 -21.71 -3.71 -9.20
CA PHE A 52 -20.46 -4.45 -9.11
C PHE A 52 -20.29 -5.12 -7.74
N MET A 53 -20.54 -4.39 -6.65
CA MET A 53 -20.45 -4.93 -5.29
C MET A 53 -21.38 -6.13 -5.08
N LEU A 54 -22.61 -6.04 -5.56
CA LEU A 54 -23.59 -7.13 -5.48
C LEU A 54 -23.18 -8.35 -6.31
N GLN A 55 -22.67 -8.15 -7.53
CA GLN A 55 -22.21 -9.24 -8.39
C GLN A 55 -21.03 -10.01 -7.83
N HIS A 56 -20.20 -9.36 -7.01
CA HIS A 56 -18.99 -9.96 -6.43
C HIS A 56 -19.13 -10.33 -4.95
N ASP A 57 -20.35 -10.30 -4.40
CA ASP A 57 -20.64 -10.59 -2.98
C ASP A 57 -19.80 -9.75 -2.01
N ILE A 58 -19.54 -8.48 -2.36
CA ILE A 58 -18.77 -7.56 -1.54
C ILE A 58 -19.70 -6.71 -0.69
N ILE A 59 -19.55 -6.80 0.64
CA ILE A 59 -20.34 -5.99 1.57
C ILE A 59 -19.75 -4.59 1.62
N HIS A 60 -20.54 -3.59 1.20
CA HIS A 60 -20.15 -2.19 1.39
C HIS A 60 -20.63 -1.69 2.75
N GLN A 61 -19.69 -1.42 3.65
CA GLN A 61 -19.95 -0.82 4.96
C GLN A 61 -19.67 0.68 4.88
N THR A 62 -20.70 1.47 5.00
CA THR A 62 -20.61 2.94 5.06
C THR A 62 -20.75 3.41 6.50
N SER A 63 -20.15 4.55 6.84
CA SER A 63 -20.42 5.24 8.10
C SER A 63 -21.81 5.87 8.08
N CYS A 64 -22.48 5.88 9.24
CA CYS A 64 -23.72 6.64 9.38
C CYS A 64 -23.46 8.14 9.22
N VAL A 65 -24.40 8.83 8.60
CA VAL A 65 -24.36 10.29 8.49
C VAL A 65 -24.28 10.89 9.91
N ASN A 66 -23.38 11.83 10.13
CA ASN A 66 -23.16 12.51 11.42
C ASN A 66 -22.57 11.64 12.56
N THR A 67 -21.91 10.51 12.27
CA THR A 67 -21.20 9.72 13.28
C THR A 67 -19.69 9.62 12.97
N PRO A 68 -18.90 10.68 13.24
CA PRO A 68 -17.46 10.70 13.01
C PRO A 68 -16.70 9.52 13.63
N PRO A 69 -17.09 8.98 14.82
CA PRO A 69 -16.35 7.87 15.42
C PRO A 69 -16.32 6.58 14.58
N GLN A 70 -17.28 6.38 13.67
CA GLN A 70 -17.32 5.18 12.84
C GLN A 70 -16.23 5.16 11.74
N ASN A 71 -15.75 6.34 11.32
CA ASN A 71 -14.60 6.47 10.40
C ASN A 71 -13.24 6.44 11.10
N GLY A 72 -13.22 6.48 12.43
CA GLY A 72 -11.98 6.59 13.20
C GLY A 72 -10.97 5.45 12.97
N VAL A 73 -11.40 4.29 12.50
CA VAL A 73 -10.47 3.20 12.14
C VAL A 73 -9.71 3.52 10.86
N VAL A 74 -10.42 3.95 9.81
CA VAL A 74 -9.83 4.30 8.51
C VAL A 74 -8.94 5.54 8.66
N GLU A 75 -9.43 6.57 9.34
CA GLU A 75 -8.68 7.80 9.61
C GLU A 75 -7.39 7.53 10.40
N ARG A 76 -7.44 6.67 11.41
CA ARG A 76 -6.27 6.28 12.20
C ARG A 76 -5.27 5.52 11.35
N LYS A 77 -5.72 4.59 10.51
CA LYS A 77 -4.86 3.86 9.59
C LYS A 77 -4.18 4.79 8.60
N ASN A 78 -4.92 5.71 7.99
CA ASN A 78 -4.38 6.72 7.09
C ASN A 78 -3.38 7.62 7.82
N ARG A 79 -3.72 8.13 9.00
CA ARG A 79 -2.81 8.95 9.81
C ARG A 79 -1.50 8.24 10.07
N HIS A 80 -1.53 7.01 10.57
CA HIS A 80 -0.31 6.23 10.83
C HIS A 80 0.54 6.00 9.57
N LEU A 81 -0.11 5.82 8.42
CA LEU A 81 0.60 5.67 7.17
C LEU A 81 1.29 6.98 6.75
N PHE A 82 0.58 8.10 6.83
CA PHE A 82 1.12 9.43 6.54
C PHE A 82 2.24 9.83 7.50
N GLU A 83 2.10 9.55 8.78
CA GLU A 83 3.15 9.80 9.78
C GLU A 83 4.40 8.98 9.47
N THR A 84 4.24 7.70 9.11
CA THR A 84 5.37 6.83 8.73
C THR A 84 6.04 7.32 7.46
N ALA A 85 5.26 7.65 6.41
CA ALA A 85 5.78 8.18 5.16
C ALA A 85 6.53 9.51 5.36
N SER A 86 5.95 10.43 6.16
CA SER A 86 6.58 11.71 6.49
C SER A 86 7.88 11.51 7.26
N ALA A 87 7.90 10.60 8.24
CA ALA A 87 9.10 10.29 9.01
C ALA A 87 10.24 9.76 8.11
N LEU A 88 9.93 8.88 7.16
CA LEU A 88 10.90 8.36 6.19
C LEU A 88 11.49 9.47 5.31
N LEU A 89 10.64 10.38 4.79
CA LEU A 89 11.09 11.51 3.99
C LEU A 89 12.01 12.45 4.78
N PHE A 90 11.59 12.81 6.00
CA PHE A 90 12.34 13.77 6.83
C PHE A 90 13.64 13.16 7.35
N GLN A 91 13.63 11.92 7.81
CA GLN A 91 14.82 11.27 8.36
C GLN A 91 15.94 11.16 7.33
N MET A 92 15.60 10.88 6.08
CA MET A 92 16.57 10.69 5.00
C MET A 92 16.77 11.97 4.15
N ASN A 93 16.11 13.07 4.52
CA ASN A 93 16.15 14.33 3.79
C ASN A 93 15.83 14.18 2.29
N VAL A 94 14.89 13.29 1.97
CA VAL A 94 14.46 13.03 0.59
C VAL A 94 13.48 14.13 0.15
N PRO A 95 13.62 14.68 -1.06
CA PRO A 95 12.73 15.71 -1.56
C PRO A 95 11.27 15.27 -1.60
N LYS A 96 10.34 16.20 -1.31
CA LYS A 96 8.89 15.92 -1.24
C LYS A 96 8.28 15.37 -2.54
N GLN A 97 8.93 15.58 -3.67
CA GLN A 97 8.49 15.02 -4.95
C GLN A 97 8.43 13.47 -4.95
N PHE A 98 9.20 12.81 -4.08
CA PHE A 98 9.19 11.36 -3.90
C PHE A 98 8.08 10.87 -2.96
N TRP A 99 7.06 11.72 -2.70
CA TRP A 99 5.92 11.35 -1.86
C TRP A 99 5.20 10.09 -2.36
N ALA A 100 5.03 9.96 -3.68
CA ALA A 100 4.36 8.81 -4.28
C ALA A 100 5.11 7.49 -4.06
N ASP A 101 6.45 7.55 -3.93
CA ASP A 101 7.31 6.37 -3.76
C ASP A 101 7.44 5.98 -2.28
N VAL A 102 7.38 6.96 -1.37
CA VAL A 102 7.49 6.66 0.06
C VAL A 102 6.24 5.99 0.63
N VAL A 103 5.05 6.28 0.09
CA VAL A 103 3.80 5.71 0.60
C VAL A 103 3.75 4.18 0.47
N PRO A 104 4.07 3.56 -0.69
CA PRO A 104 4.19 2.10 -0.80
C PRO A 104 5.22 1.53 0.17
N THR A 105 6.38 2.16 0.31
CA THR A 105 7.41 1.75 1.28
C THR A 105 6.89 1.80 2.72
N ALA A 106 6.19 2.86 3.12
CA ALA A 106 5.57 2.96 4.44
C ALA A 106 4.53 1.86 4.66
N CYS A 107 3.72 1.56 3.65
CA CYS A 107 2.73 0.47 3.67
C CYS A 107 3.41 -0.90 3.82
N PHE A 108 4.45 -1.16 3.03
CA PHE A 108 5.25 -2.38 3.09
C PHE A 108 5.80 -2.63 4.49
N LEU A 109 6.42 -1.62 5.10
CA LEU A 109 6.97 -1.70 6.45
C LEU A 109 5.88 -1.89 7.50
N ARG A 110 4.80 -1.10 7.44
CA ARG A 110 3.68 -1.18 8.40
C ARG A 110 3.03 -2.55 8.43
N ASN A 111 2.83 -3.18 7.28
CA ASN A 111 2.25 -4.52 7.19
C ASN A 111 3.16 -5.60 7.79
N ARG A 112 4.46 -5.33 7.92
CA ARG A 112 5.48 -6.24 8.47
C ARG A 112 5.86 -5.94 9.92
N MET A 113 5.37 -4.83 10.48
CA MET A 113 5.58 -4.52 11.90
C MET A 113 4.65 -5.37 12.77
N SER A 114 5.15 -5.72 13.96
CA SER A 114 4.35 -6.39 14.99
C SER A 114 3.23 -5.50 15.50
N SER A 115 2.08 -6.09 15.79
CA SER A 115 0.92 -5.38 16.32
C SER A 115 0.44 -6.01 17.62
N SER A 116 0.16 -5.20 18.64
CA SER A 116 -0.42 -5.67 19.90
C SER A 116 -1.80 -6.31 19.69
N VAL A 117 -2.58 -5.80 18.74
CA VAL A 117 -3.91 -6.35 18.38
C VAL A 117 -3.80 -7.76 17.80
N LEU A 118 -2.67 -8.11 17.21
CA LEU A 118 -2.38 -9.42 16.65
C LEU A 118 -1.46 -10.27 17.54
N ASN A 119 -1.46 -9.99 18.85
CA ASN A 119 -0.62 -10.70 19.83
C ASN A 119 0.87 -10.72 19.44
N GLY A 120 1.40 -9.60 18.97
CA GLY A 120 2.79 -9.45 18.55
C GLY A 120 3.10 -9.95 17.13
N LYS A 121 2.13 -10.49 16.40
CA LYS A 121 2.33 -10.92 15.01
C LYS A 121 2.22 -9.75 14.03
N ALA A 122 2.88 -9.88 12.90
CA ALA A 122 2.73 -8.94 11.80
C ALA A 122 1.47 -9.25 10.97
N LEU A 123 0.83 -8.20 10.42
CA LEU A 123 -0.34 -8.36 9.55
C LEU A 123 -0.01 -9.22 8.32
N TYR A 124 1.20 -9.08 7.78
CA TYR A 124 1.71 -9.89 6.67
C TYR A 124 1.57 -11.40 6.91
N HIS A 125 1.88 -11.88 8.12
CA HIS A 125 1.75 -13.31 8.47
C HIS A 125 0.29 -13.78 8.56
N SER A 126 -0.68 -12.88 8.69
CA SER A 126 -2.10 -13.27 8.66
C SER A 126 -2.55 -13.72 7.27
N ILE A 127 -1.84 -13.28 6.23
CA ILE A 127 -2.11 -13.66 4.84
C ILE A 127 -1.11 -14.71 4.35
N PHE A 128 0.16 -14.52 4.69
CA PHE A 128 1.28 -15.36 4.24
C PHE A 128 1.90 -16.10 5.42
N GLN A 129 1.20 -17.11 5.95
CA GLN A 129 1.60 -17.82 7.17
C GLN A 129 2.99 -18.46 7.12
N ASN A 130 3.44 -18.88 5.91
CA ASN A 130 4.69 -19.62 5.72
C ASN A 130 5.77 -18.82 4.99
N LYS A 131 5.56 -17.51 4.76
CA LYS A 131 6.56 -16.67 4.10
C LYS A 131 7.35 -15.88 5.13
N GLU A 132 8.64 -15.72 4.87
CA GLU A 132 9.49 -14.84 5.66
C GLU A 132 9.01 -13.38 5.56
N LEU A 133 9.11 -12.64 6.66
CA LEU A 133 8.76 -11.21 6.67
C LEU A 133 9.62 -10.40 5.71
N PHE A 134 10.91 -10.72 5.69
CA PHE A 134 11.90 -10.04 4.86
C PHE A 134 12.79 -11.10 4.20
N PRO A 135 12.49 -11.55 2.97
CA PRO A 135 13.31 -12.51 2.25
C PRO A 135 14.70 -11.97 1.92
N MET A 136 14.86 -10.65 1.95
CA MET A 136 16.15 -9.95 1.92
C MET A 136 16.21 -8.92 3.06
N PRO A 137 17.39 -8.58 3.58
CA PRO A 137 17.51 -7.54 4.58
C PRO A 137 16.85 -6.23 4.10
N PRO A 138 15.97 -5.64 4.92
CA PRO A 138 15.28 -4.42 4.52
C PRO A 138 16.29 -3.28 4.35
N LYS A 139 16.13 -2.55 3.24
CA LYS A 139 16.95 -1.37 2.94
C LYS A 139 16.26 -0.12 3.50
N ILE A 140 17.06 0.85 3.88
CA ILE A 140 16.54 2.13 4.39
C ILE A 140 16.12 2.99 3.20
N PHE A 141 14.88 3.48 3.22
CA PHE A 141 14.38 4.45 2.23
C PHE A 141 15.32 5.65 2.12
N GLY A 142 15.64 6.09 0.92
CA GLY A 142 16.59 7.18 0.68
C GLY A 142 18.07 6.81 0.81
N SER A 143 18.41 5.58 1.19
CA SER A 143 19.82 5.15 1.28
C SER A 143 20.45 5.06 -0.10
N THR A 144 21.77 5.32 -0.16
CA THR A 144 22.54 5.16 -1.39
C THR A 144 22.56 3.70 -1.82
N CYS A 145 22.26 3.44 -3.07
CA CYS A 145 22.42 2.16 -3.73
C CYS A 145 23.12 2.32 -5.07
N PHE A 146 23.53 1.22 -5.66
CA PHE A 146 24.19 1.20 -6.97
C PHE A 146 23.44 0.24 -7.88
N ALA A 147 23.03 0.75 -9.04
CA ALA A 147 22.41 -0.03 -10.10
C ALA A 147 23.42 -0.23 -11.25
N ARG A 148 23.35 -1.39 -11.91
CA ARG A 148 24.14 -1.62 -13.11
C ARG A 148 23.62 -0.73 -14.25
N ASP A 149 24.53 0.00 -14.88
CA ASP A 149 24.22 0.68 -16.13
C ASP A 149 24.13 -0.36 -17.26
N VAL A 150 22.98 -0.41 -17.92
CA VAL A 150 22.72 -1.32 -19.04
C VAL A 150 22.84 -0.64 -20.40
N ASN A 151 23.41 0.57 -20.45
CA ASN A 151 23.62 1.28 -21.71
C ASN A 151 24.54 0.46 -22.64
N PRO A 152 24.09 0.11 -23.87
CA PRO A 152 24.87 -0.70 -24.82
C PRO A 152 26.13 0.01 -25.34
N HIS A 153 26.24 1.34 -25.20
CA HIS A 153 27.38 2.13 -25.66
C HIS A 153 28.51 2.25 -24.62
N LEU A 154 28.40 1.60 -23.46
CA LEU A 154 29.45 1.61 -22.46
C LEU A 154 30.70 0.87 -22.91
N THR A 155 31.82 1.55 -22.83
CA THR A 155 33.16 0.95 -23.05
C THR A 155 33.65 0.21 -21.81
N LYS A 156 34.80 -0.49 -21.95
CA LYS A 156 35.42 -1.20 -20.80
C LYS A 156 35.92 -0.25 -19.71
N LEU A 157 36.15 1.01 -20.03
CA LEU A 157 36.69 2.03 -19.12
C LEU A 157 35.59 2.90 -18.49
N ASP A 158 34.35 2.81 -18.96
CA ASP A 158 33.24 3.57 -18.41
C ASP A 158 32.75 2.99 -17.09
N PRO A 159 32.23 3.83 -16.18
CA PRO A 159 31.62 3.38 -14.95
C PRO A 159 30.43 2.46 -15.26
N LYS A 160 30.44 1.24 -14.74
CA LYS A 160 29.38 0.25 -14.94
C LYS A 160 28.26 0.35 -13.91
N LEU A 161 28.40 1.21 -12.93
CA LEU A 161 27.47 1.38 -11.82
C LEU A 161 27.01 2.82 -11.73
N LEU A 162 25.70 2.99 -11.68
CA LEU A 162 25.05 4.27 -11.41
C LEU A 162 24.79 4.40 -9.91
N LYS A 163 25.19 5.51 -9.33
CA LYS A 163 24.83 5.84 -7.95
C LYS A 163 23.36 6.29 -7.91
N CYS A 164 22.54 5.58 -7.16
CA CYS A 164 21.11 5.79 -7.04
C CYS A 164 20.71 5.93 -5.57
N ILE A 165 19.47 6.26 -5.31
CA ILE A 165 18.83 6.17 -4.00
C ILE A 165 17.76 5.08 -4.01
N PHE A 166 17.62 4.37 -2.90
CA PHE A 166 16.59 3.37 -2.73
C PHE A 166 15.25 4.03 -2.36
N VAL A 167 14.21 3.85 -3.17
CA VAL A 167 12.92 4.53 -2.98
C VAL A 167 11.73 3.58 -2.81
N ASP A 168 11.84 2.30 -3.17
CA ASP A 168 10.71 1.37 -3.07
C ASP A 168 11.13 -0.10 -2.93
N TYR A 169 10.19 -0.90 -2.40
CA TYR A 169 10.22 -2.36 -2.28
C TYR A 169 9.30 -3.03 -3.32
N SER A 170 9.29 -2.58 -4.54
CA SER A 170 8.50 -3.17 -5.62
C SER A 170 8.80 -4.64 -5.87
#